data_53f8c61f58298c8e0730c34870295528
#
_entry.id   53f8c61f58298c8e0730c34870295528
#
_cell.length_a   1.000
_cell.length_b   1.000
_cell.length_c   1.000
_cell.angle_alpha   90.00
_cell.angle_beta   90.00
_cell.angle_gamma   90.00
#
_symmetry.space_group_name_H-M   'P 1'
#
loop_
_entity.id
_entity.type
_entity.pdbx_description
1 polymer ?
#
loop_
_entity_poly.entity_id
_entity_poly.type
_entity_poly.pdbx_seq_one_letter_code
_entity_poly.pdbx_strand_id
1 'polypeptide(L)'
;MHKIERLAMAHDRDGFDCGSEPLNLFLKHTARQHAERGISRTYVLVDEDAVPPKPVLGYFSLNLCQIKLESLTPGEAKKLSRDVSGVRLVRLAVAKACQR
;
A
#
# COMPACT_ATOMS: atom_id res chain seq x y z
N MET A 1 7.89 -16.70 10.46
CA MET A 1 7.52 -16.79 9.03
C MET A 1 6.86 -15.49 8.61
N HIS A 2 7.20 -14.99 7.45
CA HIS A 2 6.65 -13.73 6.96
C HIS A 2 5.26 -13.91 6.39
N LYS A 3 4.40 -12.93 6.61
CA LYS A 3 3.03 -12.93 6.12
C LYS A 3 2.65 -11.54 5.65
N ILE A 4 1.84 -11.47 4.59
CA ILE A 4 1.25 -10.22 4.12
C ILE A 4 -0.14 -10.10 4.73
N GLU A 5 -0.37 -8.97 5.40
CA GLU A 5 -1.65 -8.67 6.04
C GLU A 5 -2.14 -7.29 5.61
N ARG A 6 -3.44 -7.09 5.59
CA ARG A 6 -4.01 -5.76 5.37
C ARG A 6 -3.69 -4.87 6.58
N LEU A 7 -3.27 -3.63 6.32
CA LEU A 7 -2.95 -2.69 7.40
C LEU A 7 -4.11 -2.54 8.37
N ALA A 8 -3.82 -2.70 9.66
CA ALA A 8 -4.80 -2.63 10.74
C ALA A 8 -4.16 -2.04 12.01
N MET A 9 -4.97 -1.89 13.05
CA MET A 9 -4.52 -1.37 14.35
C MET A 9 -3.47 -2.24 15.02
N ALA A 10 -3.42 -3.52 14.67
CA ALA A 10 -2.47 -4.47 15.25
C ALA A 10 -1.04 -4.31 14.73
N HIS A 11 -0.80 -3.37 13.80
CA HIS A 11 0.51 -3.15 13.20
C HIS A 11 1.17 -1.90 13.78
N ASP A 12 2.47 -2.01 14.08
CA ASP A 12 3.27 -0.90 14.59
C ASP A 12 3.73 -0.02 13.41
N ARG A 13 2.97 1.03 13.11
CA ARG A 13 3.28 1.97 12.06
C ARG A 13 4.34 2.99 12.47
N ASP A 14 4.35 3.36 13.75
CA ASP A 14 5.23 4.41 14.26
C ASP A 14 6.69 3.99 14.26
N GLY A 15 6.96 2.71 14.44
CA GLY A 15 8.32 2.18 14.43
C GLY A 15 8.90 1.90 13.05
N PHE A 16 8.09 2.04 12.00
CA PHE A 16 8.55 1.74 10.65
C PHE A 16 9.50 2.80 10.11
N ASP A 17 10.66 2.36 9.60
CA ASP A 17 11.63 3.23 8.95
C ASP A 17 12.25 2.51 7.75
N CYS A 18 11.96 3.01 6.57
CA CYS A 18 12.51 2.47 5.32
C CYS A 18 13.64 3.35 4.75
N GLY A 19 14.00 4.42 5.46
CA GLY A 19 15.00 5.37 4.98
C GLY A 19 14.44 6.51 4.14
N SER A 20 13.16 6.47 3.83
CA SER A 20 12.45 7.54 3.10
C SER A 20 11.39 8.15 3.99
N GLU A 21 11.58 9.41 4.38
CA GLU A 21 10.63 10.09 5.26
C GLU A 21 9.22 10.20 4.66
N PRO A 22 9.05 10.55 3.37
CA PRO A 22 7.72 10.57 2.77
C PRO A 22 6.99 9.23 2.85
N LEU A 23 7.69 8.12 2.65
CA LEU A 23 7.09 6.78 2.74
C LEU A 23 6.78 6.40 4.19
N ASN A 24 7.64 6.77 5.13
CA ASN A 24 7.38 6.55 6.56
C ASN A 24 6.14 7.32 7.01
N LEU A 25 6.03 8.59 6.62
CA LEU A 25 4.89 9.43 6.98
C LEU A 25 3.59 8.96 6.34
N PHE A 26 3.65 8.46 5.12
CA PHE A 26 2.47 7.89 4.48
C PHE A 26 1.89 6.75 5.31
N LEU A 27 2.73 5.82 5.73
CA LEU A 27 2.28 4.69 6.54
C LEU A 27 1.70 5.13 7.89
N LYS A 28 2.35 6.10 8.54
CA LYS A 28 1.93 6.59 9.86
C LYS A 28 0.62 7.36 9.83
N HIS A 29 0.44 8.24 8.84
CA HIS A 29 -0.62 9.26 8.88
C HIS A 29 -1.64 9.16 7.77
N THR A 30 -1.27 8.67 6.59
CA THR A 30 -2.09 8.78 5.39
C THR A 30 -2.76 7.48 4.95
N ALA A 31 -2.06 6.35 5.11
CA ALA A 31 -2.52 5.06 4.58
C ALA A 31 -3.91 4.67 5.07
N ARG A 32 -4.18 4.87 6.35
CA ARG A 32 -5.45 4.51 6.95
C ARG A 32 -6.58 5.41 6.46
N GLN A 33 -6.30 6.71 6.33
CA GLN A 33 -7.28 7.67 5.80
C GLN A 33 -7.64 7.35 4.34
N HIS A 34 -6.63 6.99 3.54
CA HIS A 34 -6.86 6.59 2.16
C HIS A 34 -7.71 5.31 2.07
N ALA A 35 -7.50 4.36 2.98
CA ALA A 35 -8.29 3.14 3.01
C ALA A 35 -9.76 3.45 3.36
N GLU A 36 -10.00 4.31 4.34
CA GLU A 36 -11.35 4.72 4.76
C GLU A 36 -12.10 5.46 3.64
N ARG A 37 -11.38 6.23 2.83
CA ARG A 37 -11.95 6.99 1.70
C ARG A 37 -12.02 6.18 0.41
N GLY A 38 -11.53 4.94 0.40
CA GLY A 38 -11.52 4.11 -0.80
C GLY A 38 -10.50 4.56 -1.86
N ILE A 39 -9.50 5.38 -1.49
CA ILE A 39 -8.49 5.88 -2.43
C ILE A 39 -7.42 4.83 -2.69
N SER A 40 -6.95 4.17 -1.64
CA SER A 40 -5.94 3.13 -1.76
C SER A 40 -6.08 2.11 -0.64
N ARG A 41 -5.50 0.93 -0.85
CA ARG A 41 -5.39 -0.11 0.17
C ARG A 41 -3.92 -0.40 0.43
N THR A 42 -3.56 -0.52 1.70
CA THR A 42 -2.19 -0.77 2.11
C THR A 42 -2.10 -2.14 2.77
N TYR A 43 -1.11 -2.91 2.33
CA TYR A 43 -0.78 -4.22 2.88
C TYR A 43 0.61 -4.16 3.47
N VAL A 44 0.81 -4.87 4.57
CA VAL A 44 2.07 -4.88 5.31
C VAL A 44 2.65 -6.28 5.35
N LEU A 45 3.98 -6.36 5.31
CA LEU A 45 4.71 -7.59 5.55
C LEU A 45 5.09 -7.63 7.02
N VAL A 46 4.73 -8.70 7.69
CA VAL A 46 5.00 -8.88 9.12
C VAL A 46 5.50 -10.30 9.39
N ASP A 47 6.04 -10.52 10.58
CA ASP A 47 6.26 -11.86 11.11
C ASP A 47 4.95 -12.33 11.74
N GLU A 48 4.37 -13.43 11.24
CA GLU A 48 3.08 -13.92 11.74
C GLU A 48 3.12 -14.34 13.22
N ASP A 49 4.32 -14.69 13.72
CA ASP A 49 4.50 -15.09 15.11
C ASP A 49 4.73 -13.94 16.05
N ALA A 50 4.83 -12.70 15.53
CA ALA A 50 5.03 -11.52 16.36
C ALA A 50 3.77 -11.18 17.16
N VAL A 51 4.00 -10.68 18.38
CA VAL A 51 2.91 -10.23 19.25
C VAL A 51 2.50 -8.80 18.85
N PRO A 52 1.19 -8.50 18.73
CA PRO A 52 0.74 -7.14 18.45
C PRO A 52 1.17 -6.12 19.53
N PRO A 53 1.56 -4.91 19.14
CA PRO A 53 1.57 -4.41 17.77
C PRO A 53 2.75 -4.98 16.97
N LYS A 54 2.44 -5.61 15.84
CA LYS A 54 3.46 -6.29 15.02
C LYS A 54 4.32 -5.27 14.28
N PRO A 55 5.66 -5.39 14.36
CA PRO A 55 6.55 -4.54 13.56
C PRO A 55 6.30 -4.73 12.07
N VAL A 56 6.24 -3.63 11.34
CA VAL A 56 6.06 -3.65 9.89
C VAL A 56 7.44 -3.80 9.23
N LEU A 57 7.64 -4.86 8.48
CA LEU A 57 8.90 -5.14 7.79
C LEU A 57 8.93 -4.52 6.39
N GLY A 58 7.76 -4.27 5.83
CA GLY A 58 7.60 -3.62 4.55
C GLY A 58 6.12 -3.36 4.29
N TYR A 59 5.84 -2.53 3.29
CA TYR A 59 4.44 -2.34 2.88
C TYR A 59 4.35 -2.00 1.40
N PHE A 60 3.17 -2.21 0.84
CA PHE A 60 2.82 -1.71 -0.48
C PHE A 60 1.40 -1.18 -0.47
N SER A 61 1.15 -0.18 -1.31
CA SER A 61 -0.18 0.42 -1.46
C SER A 61 -0.67 0.30 -2.90
N LEU A 62 -1.93 -0.07 -3.04
CA LEU A 62 -2.60 -0.21 -4.32
C LEU A 62 -3.67 0.88 -4.43
N ASN A 63 -3.61 1.68 -5.48
CA ASN A 63 -4.66 2.65 -5.77
C ASN A 63 -5.84 1.96 -6.42
N LEU A 64 -7.04 2.32 -5.95
CA LEU A 64 -8.29 1.91 -6.57
C LEU A 64 -8.65 2.97 -7.60
N CYS A 65 -8.24 2.76 -8.86
CA CYS A 65 -8.52 3.69 -9.93
C CYS A 65 -9.86 3.36 -10.56
N GLN A 66 -10.85 4.23 -10.35
CA GLN A 66 -12.03 4.26 -11.21
C GLN A 66 -11.74 5.22 -12.36
N ILE A 67 -11.42 4.67 -13.50
CA ILE A 67 -11.29 5.46 -14.72
C ILE A 67 -12.65 5.45 -15.41
N LYS A 68 -13.23 6.64 -15.57
CA LYS A 68 -14.44 6.78 -16.37
C LYS A 68 -14.05 6.66 -17.85
N LEU A 69 -14.40 5.52 -18.44
CA LEU A 69 -14.08 5.24 -19.84
C LEU A 69 -14.67 6.30 -20.79
N GLU A 70 -15.74 6.96 -20.39
CA GLU A 70 -16.39 8.00 -21.18
C GLU A 70 -15.54 9.27 -21.35
N SER A 71 -14.58 9.51 -20.46
CA SER A 71 -13.69 10.68 -20.55
C SER A 71 -12.44 10.40 -21.38
N LEU A 72 -12.30 9.19 -21.93
CA LEU A 72 -11.15 8.77 -22.69
C LEU A 72 -11.45 8.71 -24.19
N THR A 73 -10.41 8.91 -25.01
CA THR A 73 -10.54 8.65 -26.44
C THR A 73 -10.75 7.14 -26.66
N PRO A 74 -11.37 6.72 -27.80
CA PRO A 74 -11.56 5.29 -28.06
C PRO A 74 -10.29 4.46 -28.00
N GLY A 75 -9.16 5.02 -28.44
CA GLY A 75 -7.86 4.34 -28.37
C GLY A 75 -7.37 4.17 -26.95
N GLU A 76 -7.52 5.19 -26.11
CA GLU A 76 -7.16 5.14 -24.70
C GLU A 76 -8.03 4.17 -23.92
N ALA A 77 -9.34 4.19 -24.17
CA ALA A 77 -10.29 3.29 -23.51
C ALA A 77 -9.97 1.83 -23.85
N LYS A 78 -9.64 1.54 -25.12
CA LYS A 78 -9.28 0.19 -25.56
C LYS A 78 -7.99 -0.29 -24.92
N LYS A 79 -6.98 0.58 -24.83
CA LYS A 79 -5.71 0.26 -24.18
C LYS A 79 -5.92 -0.01 -22.69
N LEU A 80 -6.68 0.83 -22.03
CA LEU A 80 -6.96 0.68 -20.60
C LEU A 80 -7.78 -0.56 -20.29
N SER A 81 -8.74 -0.93 -21.13
CA SER A 81 -9.54 -2.13 -20.90
C SER A 81 -8.72 -3.43 -20.98
N ARG A 82 -7.56 -3.39 -21.60
CA ARG A 82 -6.63 -4.53 -21.64
C ARG A 82 -5.76 -4.60 -20.39
N ASP A 83 -5.38 -3.44 -19.82
CA ASP A 83 -4.36 -3.35 -18.78
C ASP A 83 -4.94 -3.10 -17.39
N VAL A 84 -6.23 -2.78 -17.27
CA VAL A 84 -6.77 -2.29 -16.01
C VAL A 84 -7.71 -3.28 -15.38
N SER A 85 -7.24 -3.82 -14.29
CA SER A 85 -8.09 -4.41 -13.26
C SER A 85 -8.59 -3.34 -12.26
N GLY A 86 -8.36 -2.06 -12.51
CA GLY A 86 -8.72 -0.96 -11.61
C GLY A 86 -7.78 -0.78 -10.43
N VAL A 87 -6.61 -1.43 -10.45
CA VAL A 87 -5.66 -1.41 -9.33
C VAL A 87 -4.27 -1.05 -9.86
N ARG A 88 -3.63 -0.09 -9.19
CA ARG A 88 -2.28 0.34 -9.54
C ARG A 88 -1.39 0.33 -8.28
N LEU A 89 -0.21 -0.29 -8.39
CA LEU A 89 0.80 -0.21 -7.36
C LEU A 89 1.40 1.20 -7.35
N VAL A 90 1.26 1.92 -6.25
CA VAL A 90 1.76 3.30 -6.13
C VAL A 90 2.91 3.45 -5.15
N ARG A 91 3.00 2.57 -4.16
CA ARG A 91 4.07 2.64 -3.16
C ARG A 91 4.55 1.26 -2.81
N LEU A 92 5.87 1.16 -2.62
CA LEU A 92 6.52 -0.05 -2.13
C LEU A 92 7.69 0.39 -1.24
N ALA A 93 7.72 -0.08 0.00
CA ALA A 93 8.76 0.26 0.94
C ALA A 93 9.16 -0.96 1.78
N VAL A 94 10.45 -1.06 2.14
CA VAL A 94 11.00 -2.12 2.98
C VAL A 94 11.74 -1.47 4.13
N ALA A 95 11.52 -1.94 5.37
CA ALA A 95 12.19 -1.44 6.55
C ALA A 95 13.72 -1.52 6.39
N LYS A 96 14.45 -0.53 6.89
CA LYS A 96 15.91 -0.48 6.80
C LYS A 96 16.58 -1.74 7.30
N ALA A 97 16.09 -2.29 8.40
CA ALA A 97 16.63 -3.51 8.99
C ALA A 97 16.50 -4.74 8.07
N CYS A 98 15.62 -4.69 7.06
CA CYS A 98 15.37 -5.76 6.11
C CYS A 98 15.96 -5.51 4.73
N GLN A 99 16.54 -4.34 4.49
CA GLN A 99 17.19 -4.00 3.23
C GLN A 99 18.60 -4.62 3.19
N ARG A 100 19.01 -4.98 1.99
CA ARG A 100 20.35 -5.49 1.77
C ARG A 100 21.23 -4.42 1.14
#